data_274a0962e04eae11932a656d55669120
#
_entry.id   274a0962e04eae11932a656d55669120
#
_cell.length_a   1.000
_cell.length_b   1.000
_cell.length_c   1.000
_cell.angle_alpha   90.00
_cell.angle_beta   90.00
_cell.angle_gamma   90.00
#
_symmetry.space_group_name_H-M   'P 1'
#
loop_
_entity.id
_entity.type
_entity.pdbx_description
1 polymer ?
#
loop_
_entity_poly.entity_id
_entity_poly.type
_entity_poly.pdbx_seq_one_letter_code
_entity_poly.pdbx_strand_id
1 'polypeptide(L)'
;KMPGRDSAPIPDPLIWLAYLAAVTTTIKLATGILIVPQRNPLVLAKEIATLDNLSGGRFHLGLGVGWLEEEFDALNVPFSERGRRTDDYVAAMRSLWENETASHHGEFVNFENCICSPRPVQDRIAVTVGGHSEAAARRAGRLGAGFFPATGSHAELRRLHLLARETAEKFGNDPATIEFTSGGYGVFGPNALDEAQKLSDIGVERIVVPSFLFFKDTENLVAQYGEEVIQKAQSL
;
A
#
# COMPACT_ATOMS: atom_id res chain seq x y z
N LYS A 1 -17.71 -13.58 -6.07
CA LYS A 1 -18.51 -12.35 -5.96
C LYS A 1 -17.85 -11.41 -4.97
N MET A 2 -17.65 -10.17 -5.37
CA MET A 2 -17.17 -9.13 -4.46
C MET A 2 -18.18 -8.93 -3.33
N PRO A 3 -17.78 -8.99 -2.05
CA PRO A 3 -18.71 -8.69 -0.96
C PRO A 3 -19.13 -7.22 -1.03
N GLY A 4 -20.43 -6.97 -1.15
CA GLY A 4 -20.97 -5.63 -1.21
C GLY A 4 -21.66 -5.30 -2.53
N ARG A 5 -21.31 -4.23 -3.18
CA ARG A 5 -22.02 -3.74 -4.36
C ARG A 5 -21.25 -4.13 -5.63
N ASP A 6 -21.75 -5.11 -6.37
CA ASP A 6 -21.23 -5.53 -7.70
C ASP A 6 -21.18 -4.38 -8.73
N SER A 7 -21.84 -3.25 -8.45
CA SER A 7 -21.96 -2.08 -9.32
C SER A 7 -21.25 -0.82 -8.82
N ALA A 8 -20.47 -0.90 -7.72
CA ALA A 8 -19.73 0.26 -7.24
C ALA A 8 -18.61 0.62 -8.24
N PRO A 9 -18.53 1.87 -8.73
CA PRO A 9 -17.44 2.28 -9.62
C PRO A 9 -16.13 2.28 -8.84
N ILE A 10 -15.18 1.45 -9.27
CA ILE A 10 -13.82 1.40 -8.73
C ILE A 10 -12.88 1.75 -9.88
N PRO A 11 -12.39 3.00 -9.97
CA PRO A 11 -11.47 3.40 -11.02
C PRO A 11 -10.11 2.72 -10.87
N ASP A 12 -9.36 2.59 -11.97
CA ASP A 12 -7.96 2.17 -11.87
C ASP A 12 -7.19 3.13 -10.95
N PRO A 13 -6.49 2.61 -9.93
CA PRO A 13 -5.89 3.44 -8.91
C PRO A 13 -4.76 4.33 -9.44
N LEU A 14 -3.96 3.87 -10.42
CA LEU A 14 -2.85 4.67 -10.93
C LEU A 14 -3.33 5.83 -11.82
N ILE A 15 -4.35 5.58 -12.66
CA ILE A 15 -4.97 6.62 -13.48
C ILE A 15 -5.65 7.67 -12.59
N TRP A 16 -6.39 7.22 -11.57
CA TRP A 16 -7.03 8.11 -10.62
C TRP A 16 -6.03 8.95 -9.83
N LEU A 17 -4.94 8.35 -9.35
CA LEU A 17 -3.90 9.06 -8.62
C LEU A 17 -3.10 10.01 -9.52
N ALA A 18 -2.92 9.72 -10.81
CA ALA A 18 -2.32 10.65 -11.75
C ALA A 18 -3.16 11.92 -11.92
N TYR A 19 -4.49 11.78 -12.00
CA TYR A 19 -5.39 12.93 -12.01
C TYR A 19 -5.29 13.75 -10.71
N LEU A 20 -5.26 13.08 -9.56
CA LEU A 20 -5.10 13.75 -8.27
C LEU A 20 -3.72 14.42 -8.11
N ALA A 21 -2.67 13.84 -8.70
CA ALA A 21 -1.34 14.45 -8.72
C ALA A 21 -1.34 15.82 -9.41
N ALA A 22 -2.14 15.96 -10.49
CA ALA A 22 -2.22 17.19 -11.27
C ALA A 22 -2.98 18.33 -10.54
N VAL A 23 -3.88 18.00 -9.62
CA VAL A 23 -4.74 18.98 -8.93
C VAL A 23 -4.36 19.21 -7.47
N THR A 24 -3.29 18.54 -6.99
CA THR A 24 -2.77 18.69 -5.62
C THR A 24 -1.26 18.92 -5.62
N THR A 25 -0.73 19.52 -4.56
CA THR A 25 0.69 19.88 -4.49
C THR A 25 1.46 19.24 -3.32
N THR A 26 0.79 18.98 -2.20
CA THR A 26 1.43 18.56 -0.94
C THR A 26 0.97 17.21 -0.42
N ILE A 27 -0.28 16.81 -0.70
CA ILE A 27 -0.84 15.56 -0.22
C ILE A 27 -0.09 14.37 -0.82
N LYS A 28 0.25 13.39 0.00
CA LYS A 28 0.80 12.12 -0.46
C LYS A 28 -0.28 11.28 -1.15
N LEU A 29 0.12 10.53 -2.16
CA LEU A 29 -0.76 9.72 -2.99
C LEU A 29 -0.38 8.25 -2.80
N ALA A 30 -1.33 7.43 -2.37
CA ALA A 30 -1.06 6.02 -2.09
C ALA A 30 -2.12 5.10 -2.68
N THR A 31 -1.71 3.93 -3.14
CA THR A 31 -2.65 2.85 -3.42
C THR A 31 -3.01 2.10 -2.13
N GLY A 32 -4.28 1.83 -1.93
CA GLY A 32 -4.72 1.11 -0.74
C GLY A 32 -5.61 -0.11 -1.04
N ILE A 33 -5.16 -1.07 -1.78
CA ILE A 33 -3.87 -1.51 -2.32
C ILE A 33 -3.97 -1.87 -3.81
N LEU A 34 -2.84 -1.92 -4.51
CA LEU A 34 -2.74 -2.43 -5.89
C LEU A 34 -2.42 -3.93 -5.87
N ILE A 35 -3.13 -4.73 -6.67
CA ILE A 35 -2.87 -6.17 -6.79
C ILE A 35 -1.76 -6.38 -7.82
N VAL A 36 -0.53 -6.53 -7.34
CA VAL A 36 0.68 -6.57 -8.18
C VAL A 36 0.70 -7.74 -9.16
N PRO A 37 0.37 -9.00 -8.76
CA PRO A 37 0.49 -10.14 -9.68
C PRO A 37 -0.51 -10.14 -10.84
N GLN A 38 -1.47 -9.23 -10.85
CA GLN A 38 -2.43 -9.04 -11.95
C GLN A 38 -1.90 -8.11 -13.06
N ARG A 39 -0.70 -7.55 -12.91
CA ARG A 39 -0.10 -6.59 -13.85
C ARG A 39 1.26 -7.06 -14.36
N ASN A 40 1.63 -6.66 -15.56
CA ASN A 40 3.00 -6.89 -16.03
C ASN A 40 3.96 -6.01 -15.22
N PRO A 41 4.98 -6.55 -14.55
CA PRO A 41 5.83 -5.80 -13.63
C PRO A 41 6.72 -4.75 -14.31
N LEU A 42 7.11 -4.94 -15.59
CA LEU A 42 7.92 -3.95 -16.31
C LEU A 42 7.05 -2.73 -16.69
N VAL A 43 5.82 -2.99 -17.14
CA VAL A 43 4.84 -1.93 -17.43
C VAL A 43 4.49 -1.19 -16.14
N LEU A 44 4.19 -1.93 -15.08
CA LEU A 44 3.86 -1.37 -13.77
C LEU A 44 5.01 -0.54 -13.17
N ALA A 45 6.25 -0.99 -13.32
CA ALA A 45 7.42 -0.21 -12.89
C ALA A 45 7.48 1.15 -13.59
N LYS A 46 7.19 1.17 -14.91
CA LYS A 46 7.14 2.38 -15.72
C LYS A 46 6.01 3.31 -15.31
N GLU A 47 4.81 2.78 -15.08
CA GLU A 47 3.63 3.53 -14.63
C GLU A 47 3.89 4.20 -13.29
N ILE A 48 4.43 3.44 -12.32
CA ILE A 48 4.77 3.94 -10.98
C ILE A 48 5.86 5.02 -11.04
N ALA A 49 6.94 4.80 -11.80
CA ALA A 49 8.00 5.80 -11.95
C ALA A 49 7.48 7.09 -12.60
N THR A 50 6.57 6.96 -13.56
CA THR A 50 5.92 8.12 -14.19
C THR A 50 5.05 8.87 -13.20
N LEU A 51 4.21 8.17 -12.43
CA LEU A 51 3.35 8.79 -11.42
C LEU A 51 4.17 9.46 -10.31
N ASP A 52 5.28 8.84 -9.91
CA ASP A 52 6.19 9.44 -8.93
C ASP A 52 6.78 10.76 -9.44
N ASN A 53 7.22 10.81 -10.72
CA ASN A 53 7.68 12.04 -11.36
C ASN A 53 6.56 13.10 -11.44
N LEU A 54 5.38 12.74 -11.93
CA LEU A 54 4.25 13.67 -12.05
C LEU A 54 3.81 14.24 -10.70
N SER A 55 3.94 13.46 -9.65
CA SER A 55 3.59 13.88 -8.30
C SER A 55 4.72 14.62 -7.55
N GLY A 56 5.94 14.66 -8.12
CA GLY A 56 7.11 15.24 -7.45
C GLY A 56 7.54 14.43 -6.22
N GLY A 57 7.53 13.09 -6.31
CA GLY A 57 7.96 12.20 -5.24
C GLY A 57 6.94 11.99 -4.12
N ARG A 58 5.65 12.26 -4.36
CA ARG A 58 4.57 12.07 -3.37
C ARG A 58 3.91 10.68 -3.41
N PHE A 59 4.29 9.83 -4.37
CA PHE A 59 3.66 8.53 -4.55
C PHE A 59 4.17 7.49 -3.54
N HIS A 60 3.25 6.65 -3.06
CA HIS A 60 3.51 5.54 -2.14
C HIS A 60 2.79 4.29 -2.65
N LEU A 61 3.50 3.21 -2.88
CA LEU A 61 2.94 1.96 -3.38
C LEU A 61 2.41 1.09 -2.25
N GLY A 62 1.10 1.09 -2.03
CA GLY A 62 0.43 0.03 -1.28
C GLY A 62 0.16 -1.16 -2.20
N LEU A 63 0.69 -2.32 -1.88
CA LEU A 63 0.57 -3.51 -2.71
C LEU A 63 -0.07 -4.69 -1.97
N GLY A 64 -0.71 -5.58 -2.72
CA GLY A 64 -1.27 -6.82 -2.23
C GLY A 64 -1.15 -7.95 -3.23
N VAL A 65 -1.40 -9.17 -2.77
CA VAL A 65 -1.31 -10.38 -3.59
C VAL A 65 -2.62 -10.74 -4.30
N GLY A 66 -3.75 -10.13 -3.90
CA GLY A 66 -5.08 -10.51 -4.39
C GLY A 66 -5.69 -11.70 -3.65
N TRP A 67 -7.03 -11.74 -3.66
CA TRP A 67 -7.82 -12.77 -2.96
C TRP A 67 -8.94 -13.39 -3.81
N LEU A 68 -9.33 -12.76 -4.93
CA LEU A 68 -10.43 -13.18 -5.80
C LEU A 68 -9.86 -14.01 -6.95
N GLU A 69 -10.01 -15.33 -6.87
CA GLU A 69 -9.45 -16.29 -7.81
C GLU A 69 -9.98 -16.10 -9.24
N GLU A 70 -11.25 -15.73 -9.38
CA GLU A 70 -11.89 -15.50 -10.67
C GLU A 70 -11.24 -14.36 -11.49
N GLU A 71 -10.66 -13.35 -10.82
CA GLU A 71 -9.89 -12.30 -11.50
C GLU A 71 -8.58 -12.85 -12.06
N PHE A 72 -7.93 -13.75 -11.33
CA PHE A 72 -6.69 -14.40 -11.77
C PHE A 72 -6.94 -15.34 -12.95
N ASP A 73 -8.02 -16.09 -12.92
CA ASP A 73 -8.44 -16.96 -14.02
C ASP A 73 -8.69 -16.15 -15.28
N ALA A 74 -9.41 -15.03 -15.17
CA ALA A 74 -9.68 -14.13 -16.29
C ALA A 74 -8.41 -13.53 -16.92
N LEU A 75 -7.35 -13.37 -16.12
CA LEU A 75 -6.05 -12.84 -16.57
C LEU A 75 -5.06 -13.95 -16.96
N ASN A 76 -5.45 -15.23 -16.87
CA ASN A 76 -4.58 -16.40 -17.09
C ASN A 76 -3.32 -16.37 -16.17
N VAL A 77 -3.47 -15.93 -14.93
CA VAL A 77 -2.42 -15.93 -13.92
C VAL A 77 -2.74 -16.98 -12.86
N PRO A 78 -1.89 -17.99 -12.61
CA PRO A 78 -2.16 -19.00 -11.60
C PRO A 78 -2.32 -18.41 -10.20
N PHE A 79 -3.50 -18.57 -9.59
CA PHE A 79 -3.82 -18.02 -8.27
C PHE A 79 -2.89 -18.54 -7.17
N SER A 80 -2.47 -19.80 -7.23
CA SER A 80 -1.55 -20.41 -6.27
C SER A 80 -0.15 -19.77 -6.24
N GLU A 81 0.26 -19.12 -7.32
CA GLU A 81 1.57 -18.49 -7.46
C GLU A 81 1.59 -17.01 -7.03
N ARG A 82 0.44 -16.40 -6.76
CA ARG A 82 0.31 -14.95 -6.54
C ARG A 82 1.29 -14.36 -5.51
N GLY A 83 1.59 -15.11 -4.45
CA GLY A 83 2.55 -14.68 -3.43
C GLY A 83 3.99 -14.62 -3.95
N ARG A 84 4.47 -15.70 -4.60
CA ARG A 84 5.81 -15.77 -5.18
C ARG A 84 5.98 -14.78 -6.34
N ARG A 85 4.94 -14.63 -7.19
CA ARG A 85 4.91 -13.61 -8.25
C ARG A 85 5.04 -12.20 -7.68
N THR A 86 4.33 -11.88 -6.60
CA THR A 86 4.44 -10.56 -5.96
C THR A 86 5.87 -10.30 -5.49
N ASP A 87 6.50 -11.28 -4.84
CA ASP A 87 7.86 -11.14 -4.32
C ASP A 87 8.86 -10.91 -5.47
N ASP A 88 8.78 -11.69 -6.54
CA ASP A 88 9.62 -11.57 -7.74
C ASP A 88 9.37 -10.26 -8.51
N TYR A 89 8.10 -9.88 -8.69
CA TYR A 89 7.71 -8.64 -9.36
C TYR A 89 8.21 -7.38 -8.64
N VAL A 90 8.13 -7.37 -7.30
CA VAL A 90 8.66 -6.26 -6.52
C VAL A 90 10.18 -6.16 -6.65
N ALA A 91 10.89 -7.29 -6.65
CA ALA A 91 12.34 -7.31 -6.88
C ALA A 91 12.71 -6.79 -8.28
N ALA A 92 11.99 -7.23 -9.32
CA ALA A 92 12.16 -6.76 -10.69
C ALA A 92 11.91 -5.24 -10.83
N MET A 93 10.82 -4.74 -10.24
CA MET A 93 10.50 -3.31 -10.25
C MET A 93 11.55 -2.48 -9.52
N ARG A 94 12.02 -2.93 -8.35
CA ARG A 94 13.11 -2.26 -7.62
C ARG A 94 14.39 -2.20 -8.44
N SER A 95 14.76 -3.29 -9.12
CA SER A 95 15.91 -3.29 -10.01
C SER A 95 15.81 -2.18 -11.08
N LEU A 96 14.61 -2.02 -11.68
CA LEU A 96 14.36 -0.98 -12.69
C LEU A 96 14.37 0.45 -12.11
N TRP A 97 13.97 0.66 -10.87
CA TRP A 97 13.94 1.98 -10.26
C TRP A 97 15.29 2.44 -9.71
N GLU A 98 16.06 1.49 -9.16
CA GLU A 98 17.29 1.78 -8.40
C GLU A 98 18.53 1.78 -9.28
N ASN A 99 18.49 1.25 -10.53
CA ASN A 99 19.63 1.16 -11.43
C ASN A 99 19.41 1.93 -12.73
N GLU A 100 20.48 2.53 -13.29
CA GLU A 100 20.45 3.18 -14.61
C GLU A 100 20.19 2.16 -15.72
N THR A 101 20.89 1.02 -15.64
CA THR A 101 20.66 -0.15 -16.48
C THR A 101 20.41 -1.33 -15.55
N ALA A 102 19.25 -1.90 -15.67
CA ALA A 102 18.75 -2.95 -14.79
C ALA A 102 18.73 -4.32 -15.47
N SER A 103 19.08 -5.35 -14.70
CA SER A 103 18.86 -6.74 -15.07
C SER A 103 18.19 -7.47 -13.90
N HIS A 104 17.37 -8.47 -14.20
CA HIS A 104 16.69 -9.28 -13.21
C HIS A 104 16.53 -10.72 -13.71
N HIS A 105 16.82 -11.69 -12.84
CA HIS A 105 16.72 -13.12 -13.11
C HIS A 105 15.89 -13.77 -12.01
N GLY A 106 14.58 -13.65 -12.13
CA GLY A 106 13.62 -14.19 -11.18
C GLY A 106 12.95 -15.47 -11.69
N GLU A 107 12.04 -15.98 -10.89
CA GLU A 107 11.24 -17.15 -11.24
C GLU A 107 10.24 -16.83 -12.38
N PHE A 108 9.66 -15.65 -12.36
CA PHE A 108 8.57 -15.23 -13.27
C PHE A 108 8.97 -14.11 -14.21
N VAL A 109 10.02 -13.36 -13.89
CA VAL A 109 10.47 -12.19 -14.64
C VAL A 109 11.95 -12.29 -14.92
N ASN A 110 12.31 -12.18 -16.20
CA ASN A 110 13.70 -12.17 -16.63
C ASN A 110 13.91 -11.08 -17.67
N PHE A 111 14.91 -10.23 -17.46
CA PHE A 111 15.32 -9.22 -18.43
C PHE A 111 16.78 -8.82 -18.21
N GLU A 112 17.40 -8.31 -19.27
CA GLU A 112 18.77 -7.85 -19.30
C GLU A 112 18.86 -6.44 -19.86
N ASN A 113 19.72 -5.61 -19.26
CA ASN A 113 20.09 -4.31 -19.77
C ASN A 113 18.90 -3.38 -20.08
N CYS A 114 17.84 -3.46 -19.27
CA CYS A 114 16.66 -2.61 -19.40
C CYS A 114 16.86 -1.25 -18.74
N ILE A 115 16.27 -0.21 -19.33
CA ILE A 115 16.28 1.16 -18.81
C ILE A 115 14.85 1.59 -18.50
N CYS A 116 14.60 2.04 -17.27
CA CYS A 116 13.37 2.70 -16.88
C CYS A 116 13.57 4.22 -16.88
N SER A 117 13.10 4.90 -17.92
CA SER A 117 13.18 6.36 -18.03
C SER A 117 11.80 6.98 -18.26
N PRO A 118 11.35 7.96 -17.43
CA PRO A 118 12.07 8.50 -16.27
C PRO A 118 12.22 7.47 -15.16
N ARG A 119 13.27 7.61 -14.36
CA ARG A 119 13.38 6.93 -13.06
C ARG A 119 12.52 7.67 -12.03
N PRO A 120 12.14 7.04 -10.91
CA PRO A 120 11.48 7.76 -9.83
C PRO A 120 12.27 8.97 -9.33
N VAL A 121 11.58 9.97 -8.83
CA VAL A 121 12.19 11.13 -8.14
C VAL A 121 12.67 10.71 -6.75
N GLN A 122 11.94 9.82 -6.10
CA GLN A 122 12.35 9.24 -4.83
C GLN A 122 13.57 8.32 -5.04
N ASP A 123 14.58 8.38 -4.16
CA ASP A 123 15.70 7.43 -4.17
C ASP A 123 15.22 5.99 -4.03
N ARG A 124 14.14 5.81 -3.28
CA ARG A 124 13.46 4.53 -3.10
C ARG A 124 11.95 4.76 -2.99
N ILE A 125 11.17 4.14 -3.89
CA ILE A 125 9.71 4.17 -3.79
C ILE A 125 9.28 3.56 -2.47
N ALA A 126 8.52 4.33 -1.67
CA ALA A 126 7.94 3.83 -0.44
C ALA A 126 6.90 2.73 -0.74
N VAL A 127 7.00 1.61 -0.04
CA VAL A 127 6.14 0.43 -0.25
C VAL A 127 5.45 0.06 1.05
N THR A 128 4.17 -0.29 0.98
CA THR A 128 3.40 -0.89 2.07
C THR A 128 2.73 -2.17 1.60
N VAL A 129 2.90 -3.25 2.34
CA VAL A 129 2.26 -4.55 2.04
C VAL A 129 0.91 -4.63 2.74
N GLY A 130 -0.15 -4.79 1.95
CA GLY A 130 -1.50 -5.04 2.43
C GLY A 130 -1.78 -6.52 2.65
N GLY A 131 -2.67 -6.81 3.60
CA GLY A 131 -3.19 -8.15 3.83
C GLY A 131 -3.19 -8.57 5.30
N HIS A 132 -4.28 -9.22 5.69
CA HIS A 132 -4.55 -9.64 7.06
C HIS A 132 -4.15 -11.11 7.30
N SER A 133 -2.84 -11.39 7.18
CA SER A 133 -2.30 -12.73 7.39
C SER A 133 -0.84 -12.71 7.81
N GLU A 134 -0.37 -13.78 8.43
CA GLU A 134 1.05 -13.94 8.74
C GLU A 134 1.94 -13.91 7.49
N ALA A 135 1.45 -14.45 6.36
CA ALA A 135 2.19 -14.41 5.10
C ALA A 135 2.40 -12.97 4.61
N ALA A 136 1.40 -12.09 4.76
CA ALA A 136 1.52 -10.67 4.44
C ALA A 136 2.48 -9.95 5.40
N ALA A 137 2.38 -10.21 6.72
CA ALA A 137 3.29 -9.65 7.71
C ALA A 137 4.75 -10.05 7.44
N ARG A 138 5.01 -11.34 7.19
CA ARG A 138 6.35 -11.83 6.82
C ARG A 138 6.85 -11.22 5.51
N ARG A 139 5.97 -11.00 4.52
CA ARG A 139 6.34 -10.33 3.28
C ARG A 139 6.76 -8.88 3.53
N ALA A 140 6.00 -8.13 4.34
CA ALA A 140 6.36 -6.77 4.72
C ALA A 140 7.77 -6.72 5.35
N GLY A 141 8.05 -7.60 6.29
CA GLY A 141 9.38 -7.70 6.89
C GLY A 141 10.49 -8.06 5.90
N ARG A 142 10.28 -9.08 5.04
CA ARG A 142 11.29 -9.46 4.03
C ARG A 142 11.57 -8.35 3.03
N LEU A 143 10.55 -7.59 2.61
CA LEU A 143 10.71 -6.50 1.65
C LEU A 143 11.25 -5.21 2.28
N GLY A 144 11.34 -5.13 3.62
CA GLY A 144 11.66 -3.87 4.31
C GLY A 144 10.66 -2.78 3.95
N ALA A 145 9.36 -3.10 4.09
CA ALA A 145 8.24 -2.27 3.64
C ALA A 145 7.25 -2.09 4.80
N GLY A 146 6.45 -1.02 4.76
CA GLY A 146 5.34 -0.82 5.69
C GLY A 146 4.34 -1.98 5.65
N PHE A 147 3.49 -2.08 6.66
CA PHE A 147 2.51 -3.14 6.79
C PHE A 147 1.10 -2.57 7.03
N PHE A 148 0.13 -3.04 6.23
CA PHE A 148 -1.28 -2.63 6.31
C PHE A 148 -2.22 -3.84 6.37
N PRO A 149 -2.52 -4.37 7.57
CA PRO A 149 -3.49 -5.45 7.74
C PRO A 149 -4.95 -5.01 7.59
N ALA A 150 -5.22 -3.75 7.35
CA ALA A 150 -6.52 -3.11 7.23
C ALA A 150 -7.30 -3.10 8.56
N THR A 151 -8.01 -4.16 8.93
CA THR A 151 -8.86 -4.24 10.12
C THR A 151 -8.61 -5.52 10.90
N GLY A 152 -8.93 -5.50 12.21
CA GLY A 152 -8.80 -6.66 13.09
C GLY A 152 -8.95 -6.25 14.55
N SER A 153 -8.87 -7.18 15.49
CA SER A 153 -8.74 -6.83 16.90
C SER A 153 -7.37 -6.21 17.17
N HIS A 154 -7.29 -5.26 18.11
CA HIS A 154 -6.02 -4.62 18.47
C HIS A 154 -4.92 -5.63 18.82
N ALA A 155 -5.27 -6.71 19.50
CA ALA A 155 -4.33 -7.77 19.85
C ALA A 155 -3.77 -8.48 18.61
N GLU A 156 -4.61 -8.77 17.63
CA GLU A 156 -4.21 -9.42 16.38
C GLU A 156 -3.39 -8.48 15.50
N LEU A 157 -3.82 -7.24 15.35
CA LEU A 157 -3.08 -6.20 14.63
C LEU A 157 -1.67 -6.05 15.19
N ARG A 158 -1.54 -5.91 16.52
CA ARG A 158 -0.25 -5.85 17.20
C ARG A 158 0.60 -7.11 16.96
N ARG A 159 0.00 -8.30 17.06
CA ARG A 159 0.71 -9.57 16.83
C ARG A 159 1.29 -9.64 15.41
N LEU A 160 0.50 -9.27 14.41
CA LEU A 160 0.95 -9.26 13.01
C LEU A 160 2.04 -8.22 12.75
N HIS A 161 1.94 -7.04 13.35
CA HIS A 161 2.98 -6.01 13.25
C HIS A 161 4.30 -6.48 13.87
N LEU A 162 4.26 -7.06 15.06
CA LEU A 162 5.45 -7.64 15.69
C LEU A 162 6.09 -8.71 14.81
N LEU A 163 5.28 -9.58 14.19
CA LEU A 163 5.76 -10.60 13.26
C LEU A 163 6.45 -9.99 12.01
N ALA A 164 5.93 -8.87 11.50
CA ALA A 164 6.57 -8.15 10.41
C ALA A 164 7.94 -7.60 10.82
N ARG A 165 8.04 -6.97 11.99
CA ARG A 165 9.29 -6.44 12.54
C ARG A 165 10.33 -7.53 12.84
N GLU A 166 9.93 -8.61 13.48
CA GLU A 166 10.81 -9.77 13.71
C GLU A 166 11.33 -10.38 12.41
N THR A 167 10.47 -10.38 11.37
CA THR A 167 10.88 -10.87 10.06
C THR A 167 11.84 -9.90 9.38
N ALA A 168 11.64 -8.59 9.52
CA ALA A 168 12.56 -7.58 9.01
C ALA A 168 13.97 -7.80 9.58
N GLU A 169 14.09 -7.93 10.87
CA GLU A 169 15.38 -8.19 11.55
C GLU A 169 16.07 -9.46 11.03
N LYS A 170 15.30 -10.57 10.86
CA LYS A 170 15.82 -11.82 10.30
C LYS A 170 16.38 -11.70 8.89
N PHE A 171 15.87 -10.76 8.10
CA PHE A 171 16.29 -10.51 6.73
C PHE A 171 17.25 -9.31 6.58
N GLY A 172 17.74 -8.76 7.69
CA GLY A 172 18.70 -7.66 7.69
C GLY A 172 18.11 -6.30 7.37
N ASN A 173 16.78 -6.17 7.41
CA ASN A 173 16.09 -4.89 7.31
C ASN A 173 15.92 -4.28 8.71
N ASP A 174 15.91 -2.95 8.80
CA ASP A 174 15.66 -2.26 10.06
C ASP A 174 14.18 -2.40 10.47
N PRO A 175 13.86 -3.05 11.61
CA PRO A 175 12.48 -3.18 12.09
C PRO A 175 11.77 -1.84 12.32
N ALA A 176 12.51 -0.76 12.58
CA ALA A 176 11.95 0.57 12.78
C ALA A 176 11.38 1.18 11.49
N THR A 177 11.79 0.69 10.32
CA THR A 177 11.27 1.16 9.03
C THR A 177 9.94 0.51 8.63
N ILE A 178 9.44 -0.47 9.40
CA ILE A 178 8.15 -1.12 9.15
C ILE A 178 7.03 -0.23 9.66
N GLU A 179 6.64 0.77 8.88
CA GLU A 179 5.52 1.65 9.20
C GLU A 179 4.23 0.85 9.33
N PHE A 180 3.50 1.06 10.41
CA PHE A 180 2.28 0.34 10.69
C PHE A 180 1.04 1.18 10.34
N THR A 181 0.33 0.76 9.30
CA THR A 181 -0.93 1.37 8.85
C THR A 181 -2.11 0.51 9.28
N SER A 182 -3.16 1.10 9.79
CA SER A 182 -4.42 0.42 10.07
C SER A 182 -5.60 1.37 9.87
N GLY A 183 -6.83 0.90 10.04
CA GLY A 183 -8.02 1.72 9.89
C GLY A 183 -9.27 0.95 10.26
N GLY A 184 -10.40 1.50 9.91
CA GLY A 184 -11.70 0.87 10.14
C GLY A 184 -12.79 1.87 10.44
N TYR A 185 -13.98 1.35 10.74
CA TYR A 185 -15.13 2.20 11.03
C TYR A 185 -15.04 2.92 12.38
N GLY A 186 -14.32 2.36 13.35
CA GLY A 186 -14.16 2.94 14.69
C GLY A 186 -13.41 4.27 14.71
N VAL A 187 -12.63 4.55 13.67
CA VAL A 187 -11.90 5.84 13.53
C VAL A 187 -12.76 6.98 12.99
N PHE A 188 -14.09 6.78 12.91
CA PHE A 188 -15.06 7.80 12.50
C PHE A 188 -16.24 7.83 13.48
N GLY A 189 -16.78 9.02 13.77
CA GLY A 189 -17.87 9.22 14.70
C GLY A 189 -17.41 9.65 16.11
N PRO A 190 -18.30 9.59 17.12
CA PRO A 190 -18.07 10.25 18.41
C PRO A 190 -16.89 9.69 19.22
N ASN A 191 -16.46 8.47 18.95
CA ASN A 191 -15.35 7.82 19.66
C ASN A 191 -14.07 7.74 18.78
N ALA A 192 -14.00 8.49 17.70
CA ALA A 192 -12.90 8.40 16.74
C ALA A 192 -11.52 8.67 17.36
N LEU A 193 -11.42 9.64 18.27
CA LEU A 193 -10.19 9.98 18.95
C LEU A 193 -9.74 8.90 19.94
N ASP A 194 -10.69 8.30 20.68
CA ASP A 194 -10.40 7.19 21.59
C ASP A 194 -9.90 5.96 20.82
N GLU A 195 -10.47 5.71 19.65
CA GLU A 195 -10.01 4.61 18.79
C GLU A 195 -8.64 4.92 18.18
N ALA A 196 -8.38 6.16 17.77
CA ALA A 196 -7.08 6.58 17.31
C ALA A 196 -6.01 6.40 18.40
N GLN A 197 -6.32 6.74 19.67
CA GLN A 197 -5.42 6.50 20.80
C GLN A 197 -5.11 5.02 20.98
N LYS A 198 -6.12 4.14 20.96
CA LYS A 198 -5.92 2.68 21.10
C LYS A 198 -5.07 2.11 19.96
N LEU A 199 -5.24 2.62 18.73
CA LEU A 199 -4.42 2.24 17.59
C LEU A 199 -2.97 2.73 17.76
N SER A 200 -2.77 3.96 18.23
CA SER A 200 -1.44 4.50 18.58
C SER A 200 -0.77 3.66 19.67
N ASP A 201 -1.48 3.26 20.72
CA ASP A 201 -0.96 2.44 21.81
C ASP A 201 -0.43 1.06 21.37
N ILE A 202 -0.90 0.55 20.23
CA ILE A 202 -0.39 -0.69 19.63
C ILE A 202 0.65 -0.46 18.52
N GLY A 203 1.05 0.81 18.30
CA GLY A 203 2.09 1.20 17.37
C GLY A 203 1.62 1.55 15.96
N VAL A 204 0.34 1.83 15.75
CA VAL A 204 -0.16 2.32 14.46
C VAL A 204 0.29 3.77 14.25
N GLU A 205 0.98 4.03 13.15
CA GLU A 205 1.53 5.34 12.78
C GLU A 205 0.67 6.05 11.73
N ARG A 206 -0.13 5.29 10.98
CA ARG A 206 -1.04 5.84 9.96
C ARG A 206 -2.43 5.22 10.07
N ILE A 207 -3.46 6.06 10.10
CA ILE A 207 -4.85 5.63 10.13
C ILE A 207 -5.50 5.91 8.77
N VAL A 208 -6.15 4.90 8.19
CA VAL A 208 -6.94 5.01 6.97
C VAL A 208 -8.42 5.12 7.32
N VAL A 209 -9.05 6.20 6.86
CA VAL A 209 -10.50 6.45 7.06
C VAL A 209 -11.21 6.27 5.72
N PRO A 210 -12.22 5.39 5.61
CA PRO A 210 -12.94 5.18 4.37
C PRO A 210 -13.66 6.46 3.89
N SER A 211 -13.39 6.91 2.67
CA SER A 211 -13.93 8.16 2.12
C SER A 211 -15.45 8.21 2.05
N PHE A 212 -16.13 7.07 1.85
CA PHE A 212 -17.59 7.02 1.78
C PHE A 212 -18.29 7.44 3.08
N LEU A 213 -17.59 7.46 4.21
CA LEU A 213 -18.11 7.97 5.49
C LEU A 213 -18.37 9.48 5.44
N PHE A 214 -17.73 10.19 4.50
CA PHE A 214 -17.88 11.62 4.29
C PHE A 214 -18.88 12.00 3.17
N PHE A 215 -19.39 11.05 2.40
CA PHE A 215 -20.17 11.33 1.18
C PHE A 215 -21.51 12.04 1.43
N LYS A 216 -22.03 11.99 2.65
CA LYS A 216 -23.30 12.69 2.98
C LYS A 216 -23.15 14.22 2.95
N ASP A 217 -22.00 14.72 3.37
CA ASP A 217 -21.66 16.15 3.39
C ASP A 217 -20.12 16.25 3.45
N THR A 218 -19.47 16.01 2.31
CA THR A 218 -18.03 15.81 2.24
C THR A 218 -17.24 16.99 2.79
N GLU A 219 -17.59 18.22 2.40
CA GLU A 219 -16.85 19.42 2.76
C GLU A 219 -16.88 19.65 4.27
N ASN A 220 -18.09 19.67 4.87
CA ASN A 220 -18.24 19.93 6.30
C ASN A 220 -17.71 18.78 7.16
N LEU A 221 -17.98 17.52 6.78
CA LEU A 221 -17.51 16.35 7.54
C LEU A 221 -16.00 16.18 7.50
N VAL A 222 -15.34 16.48 6.38
CA VAL A 222 -13.88 16.45 6.30
C VAL A 222 -13.25 17.56 7.14
N ALA A 223 -13.82 18.78 7.08
CA ALA A 223 -13.36 19.91 7.90
C ALA A 223 -13.51 19.59 9.41
N GLN A 224 -14.69 19.14 9.83
CA GLN A 224 -14.96 18.75 11.21
C GLN A 224 -14.02 17.63 11.68
N TYR A 225 -13.84 16.59 10.87
CA TYR A 225 -12.92 15.49 11.19
C TYR A 225 -11.47 15.98 11.32
N GLY A 226 -11.07 16.93 10.48
CA GLY A 226 -9.77 17.60 10.57
C GLY A 226 -9.54 18.26 11.92
N GLU A 227 -10.51 19.03 12.40
CA GLU A 227 -10.42 19.76 13.66
C GLU A 227 -10.58 18.86 14.90
N GLU A 228 -11.55 17.94 14.87
CA GLU A 228 -11.92 17.13 16.03
C GLU A 228 -11.02 15.91 16.24
N VAL A 229 -10.48 15.34 15.15
CA VAL A 229 -9.70 14.11 15.21
C VAL A 229 -8.27 14.31 14.75
N ILE A 230 -8.02 14.78 13.50
CA ILE A 230 -6.67 14.80 12.94
C ILE A 230 -5.74 15.72 13.76
N GLN A 231 -6.17 16.96 14.07
CA GLN A 231 -5.33 17.89 14.83
C GLN A 231 -5.02 17.38 16.23
N LYS A 232 -5.98 16.74 16.89
CA LYS A 232 -5.79 16.17 18.24
C LYS A 232 -4.96 14.90 18.22
N ALA A 233 -5.11 14.06 17.19
CA ALA A 233 -4.35 12.83 17.06
C ALA A 233 -2.87 13.06 16.74
N GLN A 234 -2.48 14.22 16.23
CA GLN A 234 -1.06 14.58 16.02
C GLN A 234 -0.23 14.65 17.31
N SER A 235 -0.88 14.73 18.45
CA SER A 235 -0.23 14.76 19.78
C SER A 235 -0.26 13.42 20.50
N LEU A 236 -0.77 12.36 19.88
CA LEU A 236 -0.78 10.99 20.39
C LEU A 236 0.50 10.26 19.97
#